data_04d3f2fa71061d4a8a20f61e3093754d
#
_entry.id   04d3f2fa71061d4a8a20f61e3093754d
#
_cell.length_a   1.000
_cell.length_b   1.000
_cell.length_c   1.000
_cell.angle_alpha   90.00
_cell.angle_beta   90.00
_cell.angle_gamma   90.00
#
_symmetry.space_group_name_H-M   'P 1'
#
loop_
_entity.id
_entity.type
_entity.pdbx_description
1 polymer ?
#
loop_
_entity_poly.entity_id
_entity_poly.type
_entity_poly.pdbx_seq_one_letter_code
_entity_poly.pdbx_strand_id
1 'polypeptide(L)'
;MWADETVFYQIYPLGFTGAPMPNDGVCVNRIQKVKGWIPHLKKLHIGAGYFSPVFESDNHGYDTRDFTKIDCRLGTNEDFKAVCDALHENGIKVVLDGVFNHVGRGFFAFRDVQEKKWDSPYKDWFHLNFDGNSAYNDGFWYEGWEGHYELVKLNLYNPTVVEYLLNCV
;
A
#
# COMPACT_ATOMS: atom_id res chain seq x y z
N MET A 1 18.51 19.07 5.88
CA MET A 1 17.03 18.88 5.94
C MET A 1 16.66 18.17 7.23
N TRP A 2 15.42 18.22 7.71
CA TRP A 2 15.05 17.55 8.97
C TRP A 2 15.37 16.05 8.97
N ALA A 3 15.30 15.39 7.81
CA ALA A 3 15.60 13.97 7.67
C ALA A 3 17.09 13.63 7.89
N ASP A 4 17.98 14.56 7.61
CA ASP A 4 19.44 14.35 7.74
C ASP A 4 19.89 14.28 9.21
N GLU A 5 19.06 14.83 10.11
CA GLU A 5 19.33 14.93 11.55
C GLU A 5 18.41 14.02 12.37
N THR A 6 17.73 13.09 11.71
CA THR A 6 16.66 12.28 12.31
C THR A 6 17.00 10.78 12.26
N VAL A 7 16.81 10.09 13.37
CA VAL A 7 16.85 8.62 13.40
C VAL A 7 15.47 8.09 13.03
N PHE A 8 15.43 7.21 12.03
CA PHE A 8 14.23 6.55 11.57
C PHE A 8 14.07 5.18 12.23
N TYR A 9 12.84 4.83 12.57
CA TYR A 9 12.47 3.50 13.02
C TYR A 9 11.42 2.93 12.06
N GLN A 10 11.76 1.83 11.39
CA GLN A 10 10.85 1.16 10.48
C GLN A 10 9.90 0.24 11.23
N ILE A 11 8.62 0.31 10.89
CA ILE A 11 7.56 -0.58 11.36
C ILE A 11 6.91 -1.24 10.15
N TYR A 12 6.93 -2.58 10.09
CA TYR A 12 6.10 -3.34 9.16
C TYR A 12 4.76 -3.65 9.85
N PRO A 13 3.67 -2.91 9.53
CA PRO A 13 2.46 -2.90 10.37
C PRO A 13 1.78 -4.24 10.49
N LEU A 14 1.60 -4.97 9.37
CA LEU A 14 0.94 -6.28 9.38
C LEU A 14 1.69 -7.27 10.28
N GLY A 15 3.00 -7.39 10.11
CA GLY A 15 3.84 -8.25 10.93
C GLY A 15 3.90 -7.80 12.40
N PHE A 16 4.12 -6.51 12.64
CA PHE A 16 4.21 -5.93 13.99
C PHE A 16 2.92 -6.14 14.81
N THR A 17 1.78 -6.06 14.16
CA THR A 17 0.48 -6.18 14.83
C THR A 17 -0.03 -7.61 14.92
N GLY A 18 0.57 -8.55 14.19
CA GLY A 18 0.14 -9.94 14.07
C GLY A 18 -1.13 -10.09 13.22
N ALA A 19 -1.28 -9.24 12.22
CA ALA A 19 -2.35 -9.37 11.23
C ALA A 19 -2.13 -10.61 10.34
N PRO A 20 -3.21 -11.29 9.88
CA PRO A 20 -3.08 -12.41 8.95
C PRO A 20 -2.46 -11.95 7.62
N MET A 21 -1.61 -12.78 7.01
CA MET A 21 -0.93 -12.41 5.76
C MET A 21 -1.91 -12.29 4.58
N PRO A 22 -2.74 -13.29 4.23
CA PRO A 22 -3.83 -13.08 3.29
C PRO A 22 -4.88 -12.14 3.90
N ASN A 23 -5.35 -11.19 3.10
CA ASN A 23 -6.42 -10.30 3.55
C ASN A 23 -7.73 -11.09 3.66
N ASP A 24 -8.17 -11.31 4.88
CA ASP A 24 -9.38 -12.05 5.20
C ASP A 24 -10.65 -11.18 5.20
N GLY A 25 -10.50 -9.87 4.93
CA GLY A 25 -11.60 -8.89 4.92
C GLY A 25 -12.13 -8.55 6.33
N VAL A 26 -11.49 -9.05 7.38
CA VAL A 26 -11.93 -8.81 8.76
C VAL A 26 -11.27 -7.55 9.31
N CYS A 27 -12.08 -6.51 9.52
CA CYS A 27 -11.59 -5.23 10.05
C CYS A 27 -11.39 -5.32 11.57
N VAL A 28 -10.12 -5.18 11.99
CA VAL A 28 -9.73 -5.21 13.40
C VAL A 28 -8.74 -4.09 13.66
N ASN A 29 -9.03 -3.27 14.67
CA ASN A 29 -8.19 -2.14 15.05
C ASN A 29 -6.86 -2.59 15.69
N ARG A 30 -5.98 -3.20 14.90
CA ARG A 30 -4.67 -3.69 15.37
C ARG A 30 -3.61 -2.58 15.41
N ILE A 31 -3.76 -1.54 14.58
CA ILE A 31 -2.75 -0.48 14.43
C ILE A 31 -2.52 0.30 15.75
N GLN A 32 -3.52 0.35 16.64
CA GLN A 32 -3.40 0.99 17.95
C GLN A 32 -2.27 0.42 18.81
N LYS A 33 -1.82 -0.80 18.54
CA LYS A 33 -0.67 -1.42 19.21
C LYS A 33 0.59 -0.55 19.11
N VAL A 34 0.74 0.23 18.05
CA VAL A 34 1.86 1.16 17.84
C VAL A 34 1.95 2.20 18.96
N LYS A 35 0.83 2.67 19.50
CA LYS A 35 0.82 3.66 20.60
C LYS A 35 1.56 3.14 21.83
N GLY A 36 1.43 1.85 22.12
CA GLY A 36 2.16 1.21 23.23
C GLY A 36 3.68 1.15 23.02
N TRP A 37 4.13 1.36 21.77
CA TRP A 37 5.55 1.36 21.43
C TRP A 37 6.21 2.75 21.54
N ILE A 38 5.43 3.84 21.63
CA ILE A 38 5.94 5.22 21.71
C ILE A 38 6.98 5.41 22.85
N PRO A 39 6.79 4.89 24.08
CA PRO A 39 7.81 5.03 25.10
C PRO A 39 9.17 4.39 24.72
N HIS A 40 9.15 3.28 23.98
CA HIS A 40 10.37 2.64 23.46
C HIS A 40 11.05 3.51 22.40
N LEU A 41 10.29 4.03 21.44
CA LEU A 41 10.80 4.93 20.41
C LEU A 41 11.45 6.18 21.02
N LYS A 42 10.85 6.75 22.05
CA LYS A 42 11.41 7.91 22.78
C LYS A 42 12.72 7.57 23.47
N LYS A 43 12.84 6.40 24.10
CA LYS A 43 14.11 5.94 24.71
C LYS A 43 15.23 5.79 23.70
N LEU A 44 14.91 5.46 22.46
CA LEU A 44 15.86 5.36 21.35
C LEU A 44 16.11 6.69 20.64
N HIS A 45 15.51 7.79 21.08
CA HIS A 45 15.58 9.12 20.45
C HIS A 45 15.15 9.09 18.96
N ILE A 46 14.13 8.28 18.64
CA ILE A 46 13.57 8.19 17.27
C ILE A 46 12.82 9.48 16.96
N GLY A 47 13.18 10.13 15.85
CA GLY A 47 12.53 11.35 15.37
C GLY A 47 11.51 11.10 14.25
N ALA A 48 11.53 9.91 13.62
CA ALA A 48 10.56 9.53 12.59
C ALA A 48 10.25 8.04 12.61
N GLY A 49 8.96 7.68 12.54
CA GLY A 49 8.48 6.35 12.28
C GLY A 49 8.23 6.18 10.78
N TYR A 50 8.96 5.27 10.13
CA TYR A 50 8.72 4.85 8.76
C TYR A 50 7.84 3.61 8.76
N PHE A 51 6.64 3.75 8.20
CA PHE A 51 5.71 2.64 8.06
C PHE A 51 5.85 2.00 6.68
N SER A 52 6.22 0.71 6.62
CA SER A 52 5.97 -0.12 5.44
C SER A 52 4.49 -0.06 5.11
N PRO A 53 4.05 -0.44 3.89
CA PRO A 53 2.72 -0.11 3.40
C PRO A 53 1.59 -0.35 4.39
N VAL A 54 0.72 0.63 4.54
CA VAL A 54 -0.44 0.63 5.46
C VAL A 54 -1.77 0.57 4.71
N PHE A 55 -1.74 0.75 3.40
CA PHE A 55 -2.94 0.81 2.57
C PHE A 55 -3.57 -0.57 2.34
N GLU A 56 -4.87 -0.59 2.01
CA GLU A 56 -5.60 -1.82 1.74
C GLU A 56 -4.87 -2.65 0.67
N SER A 57 -4.60 -3.92 0.98
CA SER A 57 -3.77 -4.80 0.15
C SER A 57 -4.33 -6.21 0.05
N ASP A 58 -3.83 -7.00 -0.92
CA ASP A 58 -4.25 -8.39 -1.09
C ASP A 58 -3.61 -9.31 -0.04
N ASN A 59 -2.29 -9.12 0.25
CA ASN A 59 -1.53 -9.99 1.16
C ASN A 59 -0.56 -9.22 2.06
N HIS A 60 0.59 -8.81 1.52
CA HIS A 60 1.75 -8.36 2.31
C HIS A 60 1.89 -6.84 2.41
N GLY A 61 0.96 -6.08 1.87
CA GLY A 61 0.98 -4.61 1.90
C GLY A 61 1.56 -3.97 0.64
N TYR A 62 2.55 -4.59 -0.01
CA TYR A 62 3.12 -4.08 -1.27
C TYR A 62 2.24 -4.36 -2.49
N ASP A 63 1.23 -5.17 -2.35
CA ASP A 63 0.20 -5.49 -3.33
C ASP A 63 -1.07 -4.66 -3.09
N THR A 64 -0.91 -3.33 -3.17
CA THR A 64 -1.95 -2.35 -2.85
C THR A 64 -3.20 -2.54 -3.71
N ARG A 65 -4.34 -2.54 -3.05
CA ARG A 65 -5.69 -2.65 -3.63
C ARG A 65 -6.41 -1.29 -3.67
N ASP A 66 -6.15 -0.45 -2.68
CA ASP A 66 -6.76 0.88 -2.54
C ASP A 66 -5.82 1.80 -1.76
N PHE A 67 -5.35 2.87 -2.41
CA PHE A 67 -4.44 3.85 -1.79
C PHE A 67 -5.14 4.86 -0.88
N THR A 68 -6.46 4.90 -0.87
CA THR A 68 -7.23 5.88 -0.08
C THR A 68 -7.72 5.31 1.24
N LYS A 69 -7.47 4.03 1.48
CA LYS A 69 -8.00 3.28 2.61
C LYS A 69 -6.89 2.55 3.34
N ILE A 70 -6.90 2.64 4.66
CA ILE A 70 -6.04 1.80 5.51
C ILE A 70 -6.51 0.35 5.42
N ASP A 71 -5.55 -0.57 5.42
CA ASP A 71 -5.81 -2.01 5.38
C ASP A 71 -6.73 -2.42 6.54
N CYS A 72 -7.86 -3.05 6.22
CA CYS A 72 -8.88 -3.38 7.21
C CYS A 72 -8.34 -4.29 8.32
N ARG A 73 -7.33 -5.10 8.04
CA ARG A 73 -6.65 -5.91 9.04
C ARG A 73 -5.91 -5.08 10.10
N LEU A 74 -5.62 -3.79 9.79
CA LEU A 74 -4.99 -2.83 10.70
C LEU A 74 -6.01 -1.93 11.41
N GLY A 75 -7.15 -1.66 10.79
CA GLY A 75 -8.20 -0.80 11.31
C GLY A 75 -8.80 0.12 10.25
N THR A 76 -9.25 1.29 10.67
CA THR A 76 -9.83 2.32 9.81
C THR A 76 -8.86 3.48 9.59
N ASN A 77 -9.21 4.40 8.68
CA ASN A 77 -8.46 5.63 8.47
C ASN A 77 -8.40 6.47 9.76
N GLU A 78 -9.50 6.50 10.53
CA GLU A 78 -9.58 7.20 11.81
C GLU A 78 -8.66 6.54 12.86
N ASP A 79 -8.59 5.22 12.86
CA ASP A 79 -7.69 4.48 13.75
C ASP A 79 -6.21 4.83 13.46
N PHE A 80 -5.84 4.87 12.20
CA PHE A 80 -4.49 5.23 11.80
C PHE A 80 -4.19 6.71 12.07
N LYS A 81 -5.16 7.60 11.79
CA LYS A 81 -5.04 9.02 12.16
C LYS A 81 -4.74 9.18 13.65
N ALA A 82 -5.45 8.46 14.51
CA ALA A 82 -5.22 8.51 15.96
C ALA A 82 -3.82 8.01 16.37
N VAL A 83 -3.21 7.10 15.60
CA VAL A 83 -1.81 6.69 15.79
C VAL A 83 -0.85 7.79 15.35
N CYS A 84 -1.10 8.42 14.19
CA CYS A 84 -0.31 9.55 13.71
C CYS A 84 -0.34 10.72 14.69
N ASP A 85 -1.52 11.08 15.19
CA ASP A 85 -1.68 12.15 16.19
C ASP A 85 -0.84 11.85 17.44
N ALA A 86 -0.92 10.63 17.96
CA ALA A 86 -0.14 10.22 19.13
C ALA A 86 1.38 10.24 18.91
N LEU A 87 1.85 9.88 17.71
CA LEU A 87 3.27 9.98 17.34
C LEU A 87 3.71 11.44 17.28
N HIS A 88 2.93 12.29 16.60
CA HIS A 88 3.20 13.72 16.47
C HIS A 88 3.22 14.45 17.82
N GLU A 89 2.28 14.14 18.72
CA GLU A 89 2.26 14.68 20.09
C GLU A 89 3.54 14.32 20.89
N ASN A 90 4.20 13.24 20.52
CA ASN A 90 5.47 12.80 21.10
C ASN A 90 6.71 13.24 20.30
N GLY A 91 6.55 14.14 19.33
CA GLY A 91 7.64 14.68 18.50
C GLY A 91 8.18 13.71 17.45
N ILE A 92 7.46 12.63 17.15
CA ILE A 92 7.86 11.62 16.18
C ILE A 92 7.08 11.87 14.88
N LYS A 93 7.79 12.16 13.79
CA LYS A 93 7.21 12.33 12.46
C LYS A 93 6.78 10.96 11.88
N VAL A 94 5.79 10.99 10.99
CA VAL A 94 5.32 9.79 10.28
C VAL A 94 5.72 9.86 8.82
N VAL A 95 6.31 8.78 8.32
CA VAL A 95 6.64 8.59 6.90
C VAL A 95 5.97 7.31 6.43
N LEU A 96 5.23 7.38 5.32
CA LEU A 96 4.53 6.24 4.75
C LEU A 96 5.23 5.73 3.50
N ASP A 97 5.23 4.42 3.33
CA ASP A 97 5.69 3.75 2.11
C ASP A 97 4.66 3.91 1.00
N GLY A 98 5.00 4.65 -0.04
CA GLY A 98 4.16 4.84 -1.22
C GLY A 98 4.57 3.90 -2.35
N VAL A 99 3.86 2.77 -2.49
CA VAL A 99 4.12 1.78 -3.55
C VAL A 99 3.42 2.22 -4.83
N PHE A 100 4.04 3.14 -5.61
CA PHE A 100 3.42 3.72 -6.81
C PHE A 100 3.87 3.11 -8.13
N ASN A 101 4.80 2.14 -8.10
CA ASN A 101 5.28 1.44 -9.29
C ASN A 101 4.29 0.36 -9.77
N HIS A 102 3.62 -0.31 -8.85
CA HIS A 102 2.73 -1.44 -9.11
C HIS A 102 1.60 -1.50 -8.09
N VAL A 103 0.61 -2.35 -8.37
CA VAL A 103 -0.56 -2.59 -7.53
C VAL A 103 -0.82 -4.09 -7.39
N GLY A 104 -1.62 -4.48 -6.41
CA GLY A 104 -2.15 -5.84 -6.30
C GLY A 104 -3.16 -6.17 -7.39
N ARG A 105 -3.40 -7.45 -7.63
CA ARG A 105 -4.40 -7.92 -8.59
C ARG A 105 -5.83 -7.55 -8.19
N GLY A 106 -6.06 -7.25 -6.90
CA GLY A 106 -7.32 -6.75 -6.38
C GLY A 106 -7.60 -5.27 -6.65
N PHE A 107 -6.65 -4.52 -7.23
CA PHE A 107 -6.82 -3.11 -7.56
C PHE A 107 -7.98 -2.88 -8.54
N PHE A 108 -8.83 -1.91 -8.26
CA PHE A 108 -10.09 -1.71 -8.98
C PHE A 108 -9.95 -1.63 -10.49
N ALA A 109 -8.95 -0.87 -10.97
CA ALA A 109 -8.72 -0.69 -12.40
C ALA A 109 -8.24 -1.99 -13.07
N PHE A 110 -7.42 -2.80 -12.39
CA PHE A 110 -6.98 -4.07 -12.91
C PHE A 110 -8.10 -5.11 -12.93
N ARG A 111 -8.96 -5.11 -11.93
CA ARG A 111 -10.16 -5.96 -11.92
C ARG A 111 -11.12 -5.63 -13.05
N ASP A 112 -11.32 -4.36 -13.35
CA ASP A 112 -12.13 -3.94 -14.51
C ASP A 112 -11.50 -4.44 -15.83
N VAL A 113 -10.17 -4.38 -15.98
CA VAL A 113 -9.47 -4.96 -17.14
C VAL A 113 -9.65 -6.48 -17.20
N GLN A 114 -9.56 -7.19 -16.08
CA GLN A 114 -9.80 -8.64 -16.05
C GLN A 114 -11.21 -9.01 -16.54
N GLU A 115 -12.20 -8.19 -16.20
CA GLU A 115 -13.60 -8.41 -16.57
C GLU A 115 -13.91 -7.99 -18.01
N LYS A 116 -13.52 -6.76 -18.39
CA LYS A 116 -13.92 -6.11 -19.65
C LYS A 116 -12.91 -6.21 -20.79
N LYS A 117 -11.66 -6.59 -20.49
CA LYS A 117 -10.57 -6.71 -21.48
C LYS A 117 -10.40 -5.42 -22.29
N TRP A 118 -10.55 -5.50 -23.63
CA TRP A 118 -10.42 -4.37 -24.55
C TRP A 118 -11.40 -3.21 -24.26
N ASP A 119 -12.54 -3.52 -23.69
CA ASP A 119 -13.60 -2.54 -23.41
C ASP A 119 -13.38 -1.79 -22.09
N SER A 120 -12.35 -2.17 -21.32
CA SER A 120 -12.01 -1.48 -20.08
C SER A 120 -11.46 -0.07 -20.37
N PRO A 121 -11.97 0.98 -19.68
CA PRO A 121 -11.38 2.31 -19.75
C PRO A 121 -10.00 2.39 -19.08
N TYR A 122 -9.62 1.38 -18.32
CA TYR A 122 -8.34 1.32 -17.58
C TYR A 122 -7.28 0.49 -18.27
N LYS A 123 -7.51 -0.03 -19.48
CA LYS A 123 -6.53 -0.89 -20.18
C LYS A 123 -5.17 -0.22 -20.37
N ASP A 124 -5.15 1.08 -20.59
CA ASP A 124 -3.91 1.85 -20.80
C ASP A 124 -3.22 2.26 -19.49
N TRP A 125 -3.79 1.88 -18.32
CA TRP A 125 -3.19 2.08 -17.01
C TRP A 125 -2.08 1.07 -16.72
N PHE A 126 -1.99 0.01 -17.52
CA PHE A 126 -1.06 -1.11 -17.38
C PHE A 126 -0.36 -1.38 -18.71
N HIS A 127 0.73 -2.13 -18.67
CA HIS A 127 1.38 -2.65 -19.87
C HIS A 127 0.78 -4.01 -20.21
N LEU A 128 -0.12 -4.06 -21.18
CA LEU A 128 -0.91 -5.24 -21.53
C LEU A 128 -0.60 -5.76 -22.94
N ASN A 129 -0.77 -7.07 -23.13
CA ASN A 129 -0.82 -7.69 -24.44
C ASN A 129 -1.99 -8.69 -24.49
N PHE A 130 -3.00 -8.37 -25.29
CA PHE A 130 -4.22 -9.18 -25.41
C PHE A 130 -4.07 -10.41 -26.31
N ASP A 131 -2.97 -10.51 -27.06
CA ASP A 131 -2.63 -11.71 -27.83
C ASP A 131 -1.86 -12.76 -26.99
N GLY A 132 -1.50 -12.41 -25.76
CA GLY A 132 -0.79 -13.25 -24.80
C GLY A 132 -1.67 -13.78 -23.69
N ASN A 133 -1.04 -14.44 -22.71
CA ASN A 133 -1.71 -14.89 -21.50
C ASN A 133 -0.80 -14.69 -20.29
N SER A 134 -1.39 -14.49 -19.12
CA SER A 134 -0.66 -14.37 -17.86
C SER A 134 -0.48 -15.75 -17.20
N ALA A 135 0.40 -15.81 -16.19
CA ALA A 135 0.57 -16.99 -15.33
C ALA A 135 -0.72 -17.35 -14.55
N TYR A 136 -1.67 -16.41 -14.44
CA TYR A 136 -2.97 -16.61 -13.79
C TYR A 136 -4.10 -16.97 -14.78
N ASN A 137 -3.76 -17.17 -16.05
CA ASN A 137 -4.72 -17.49 -17.11
C ASN A 137 -5.81 -16.41 -17.30
N ASP A 138 -5.41 -15.15 -17.29
CA ASP A 138 -6.33 -14.00 -17.42
C ASP A 138 -6.88 -13.82 -18.84
N GLY A 139 -6.32 -14.53 -19.85
CA GLY A 139 -6.66 -14.36 -21.26
C GLY A 139 -6.01 -13.10 -21.89
N PHE A 140 -5.03 -12.52 -21.22
CA PHE A 140 -4.11 -11.49 -21.70
C PHE A 140 -2.83 -11.54 -20.87
N TRP A 141 -1.73 -11.05 -21.44
CA TRP A 141 -0.47 -10.85 -20.72
C TRP A 141 -0.39 -9.44 -20.15
N TYR A 142 0.28 -9.28 -19.02
CA TYR A 142 0.62 -7.99 -18.44
C TYR A 142 2.01 -8.01 -17.82
N GLU A 143 2.62 -6.84 -17.70
CA GLU A 143 3.90 -6.69 -17.03
C GLU A 143 3.72 -6.71 -15.51
N GLY A 144 4.43 -7.64 -14.84
CA GLY A 144 4.58 -7.67 -13.39
C GLY A 144 5.87 -7.02 -12.94
N TRP A 145 5.98 -6.69 -11.66
CA TRP A 145 7.21 -6.17 -11.09
C TRP A 145 8.26 -7.29 -10.98
N GLU A 146 9.36 -7.16 -11.75
CA GLU A 146 10.49 -8.11 -11.74
C GLU A 146 10.09 -9.59 -11.88
N GLY A 147 9.03 -9.88 -12.63
CA GLY A 147 8.51 -11.24 -12.83
C GLY A 147 7.48 -11.68 -11.77
N HIS A 148 7.18 -10.85 -10.80
CA HIS A 148 6.13 -11.07 -9.82
C HIS A 148 4.78 -10.63 -10.38
N TYR A 149 3.99 -11.58 -10.89
CA TYR A 149 2.72 -11.30 -11.55
C TYR A 149 1.57 -10.95 -10.57
N GLU A 150 1.74 -11.21 -9.28
CA GLU A 150 0.86 -10.68 -8.23
C GLU A 150 0.98 -9.15 -8.06
N LEU A 151 2.07 -8.55 -8.55
CA LEU A 151 2.40 -7.14 -8.50
C LEU A 151 2.30 -6.54 -9.91
N VAL A 152 1.11 -6.05 -10.25
CA VAL A 152 0.78 -5.55 -11.59
C VAL A 152 1.40 -4.17 -11.81
N LYS A 153 2.31 -4.03 -12.76
CA LYS A 153 3.02 -2.78 -13.02
C LYS A 153 2.10 -1.73 -13.62
N LEU A 154 2.14 -0.52 -13.03
CA LEU A 154 1.41 0.65 -13.53
C LEU A 154 2.16 1.29 -14.69
N ASN A 155 1.41 1.80 -15.67
CA ASN A 155 1.93 2.63 -16.76
C ASN A 155 2.03 4.09 -16.32
N LEU A 156 3.16 4.47 -15.71
CA LEU A 156 3.40 5.83 -15.24
C LEU A 156 3.64 6.85 -16.37
N TYR A 157 3.68 6.43 -17.65
CA TYR A 157 3.63 7.32 -18.79
C TYR A 157 2.21 7.80 -19.11
N ASN A 158 1.19 7.13 -18.55
CA ASN A 158 -0.20 7.55 -18.67
C ASN A 158 -0.51 8.67 -17.67
N PRO A 159 -0.84 9.89 -18.13
CA PRO A 159 -1.07 11.02 -17.23
C PRO A 159 -2.26 10.81 -16.28
N THR A 160 -3.26 10.02 -16.68
CA THR A 160 -4.42 9.71 -15.83
C THR A 160 -4.03 8.83 -14.64
N VAL A 161 -3.07 7.91 -14.82
CA VAL A 161 -2.50 7.11 -13.72
C VAL A 161 -1.78 8.02 -12.73
N VAL A 162 -0.93 8.92 -13.26
CA VAL A 162 -0.18 9.87 -12.41
C VAL A 162 -1.11 10.79 -11.65
N GLU A 163 -2.14 11.34 -12.31
CA GLU A 163 -3.15 12.18 -11.68
C GLU A 163 -3.91 11.42 -10.57
N TYR A 164 -4.32 10.18 -10.83
CA TYR A 164 -4.95 9.34 -9.81
C TYR A 164 -4.05 9.17 -8.58
N LEU A 165 -2.78 8.81 -8.78
CA LEU A 165 -1.83 8.61 -7.67
C LEU A 165 -1.58 9.91 -6.90
N LEU A 166 -1.44 11.05 -7.58
CA LEU A 166 -1.28 12.37 -6.94
C LEU A 166 -2.51 12.77 -6.11
N ASN A 167 -3.70 12.34 -6.50
CA ASN A 167 -4.93 12.59 -5.74
C ASN A 167 -5.07 11.68 -4.51
N CYS A 168 -4.28 10.58 -4.41
CA CYS A 168 -4.25 9.71 -3.24
C CYS A 168 -3.26 10.19 -2.16
N VAL A 169 -2.36 11.14 -2.48
CA VAL A 169 -1.31 11.67 -1.61
C VAL A 169 -1.66 13.07 -1.13
#